data_11aaea948ea26d6df14bd032d6bb406e
#
_entry.id   11aaea948ea26d6df14bd032d6bb406e
#
_cell.length_a   1.000
_cell.length_b   1.000
_cell.length_c   1.000
_cell.angle_alpha   90.00
_cell.angle_beta   90.00
_cell.angle_gamma   90.00
#
_symmetry.space_group_name_H-M   'P 1'
#
loop_
_entity.id
_entity.type
_entity.pdbx_description
1 polymer ?
#
loop_
_entity_poly.entity_id
_entity_poly.type
_entity_poly.pdbx_seq_one_letter_code
_entity_poly.pdbx_strand_id
1 'polypeptide(L)'
;TPRTSSAASDVYKRQTKTLHYWKMNTWSQGANLTEVRGGGTHLHPQNPNTKLKDNLFSMDGPSIYKIARKKAYKMVINTFKETSFNREDVSWVVPHQASLKAINAYHEYGRFDKEKVINIVENTGNCVAASVPMAFVTAVKDGRINRGDLIYFIGTGAGLSMACALITY
;
A
#
# COMPACT_ATOMS: atom_id res chain seq x y z
N THR A 1 1.09 -13.75 -37.08
CA THR A 1 -0.02 -13.24 -36.26
C THR A 1 0.55 -12.52 -35.07
N PRO A 2 0.24 -11.22 -34.85
CA PRO A 2 0.73 -10.51 -33.66
C PRO A 2 0.13 -11.17 -32.42
N ARG A 3 0.97 -11.57 -31.48
CA ARG A 3 0.54 -11.98 -30.14
C ARG A 3 0.00 -10.74 -29.44
N THR A 4 -1.31 -10.60 -29.37
CA THR A 4 -1.93 -9.67 -28.42
C THR A 4 -1.48 -10.07 -27.02
N SER A 5 -0.92 -9.13 -26.25
CA SER A 5 -0.48 -9.44 -24.90
C SER A 5 -1.67 -9.98 -24.09
N SER A 6 -1.47 -11.03 -23.33
CA SER A 6 -2.50 -11.66 -22.50
C SER A 6 -3.17 -10.66 -21.53
N ALA A 7 -2.44 -9.64 -21.11
CA ALA A 7 -2.95 -8.54 -20.27
C ALA A 7 -4.01 -7.69 -20.99
N ALA A 8 -3.83 -7.36 -22.27
CA ALA A 8 -4.80 -6.57 -23.04
C ALA A 8 -6.08 -7.35 -23.29
N SER A 9 -5.98 -8.67 -23.58
CA SER A 9 -7.16 -9.52 -23.76
C SER A 9 -7.95 -9.77 -22.48
N ASP A 10 -7.28 -9.82 -21.34
CA ASP A 10 -7.92 -9.95 -20.01
C ASP A 10 -8.70 -8.68 -19.63
N VAL A 11 -8.18 -7.50 -19.90
CA VAL A 11 -8.87 -6.22 -19.69
C VAL A 11 -10.12 -6.11 -20.58
N TYR A 12 -10.05 -6.59 -21.83
CA TYR A 12 -11.17 -6.51 -22.77
C TYR A 12 -12.27 -7.53 -22.51
N LYS A 13 -11.94 -8.71 -21.98
CA LYS A 13 -12.90 -9.76 -21.66
C LYS A 13 -13.65 -9.56 -20.34
N ARG A 14 -13.16 -8.71 -19.46
CA ARG A 14 -13.77 -8.46 -18.14
C ARG A 14 -14.44 -7.09 -18.11
N GLN A 15 -15.55 -6.96 -18.80
CA GLN A 15 -16.36 -5.73 -18.77
C GLN A 15 -17.21 -5.57 -17.50
N THR A 16 -17.00 -6.35 -16.47
CA THR A 16 -17.54 -6.07 -15.13
C THR A 16 -16.63 -5.04 -14.45
N LYS A 17 -17.24 -4.00 -13.90
CA LYS A 17 -16.52 -2.95 -13.16
C LYS A 17 -15.87 -3.57 -11.92
N THR A 18 -14.59 -3.93 -12.03
CA THR A 18 -13.83 -4.57 -10.95
C THR A 18 -13.18 -3.54 -10.03
N LEU A 19 -12.79 -2.37 -10.54
CA LEU A 19 -12.28 -1.25 -9.77
C LEU A 19 -13.43 -0.33 -9.36
N HIS A 20 -13.79 -0.35 -8.08
CA HIS A 20 -14.90 0.42 -7.52
C HIS A 20 -14.45 1.79 -7.01
N TYR A 21 -13.25 1.85 -6.46
CA TYR A 21 -12.69 3.07 -5.88
C TYR A 21 -11.17 3.05 -5.91
N TRP A 22 -10.56 4.20 -6.07
CA TRP A 22 -9.14 4.40 -5.81
C TRP A 22 -8.88 5.85 -5.41
N LYS A 23 -7.88 6.06 -4.59
CA LYS A 23 -7.43 7.38 -4.19
C LYS A 23 -5.95 7.37 -3.83
N MET A 24 -5.26 8.43 -4.21
CA MET A 24 -3.88 8.67 -3.81
C MET A 24 -3.75 10.10 -3.29
N ASN A 25 -3.03 10.25 -2.19
CA ASN A 25 -2.73 11.55 -1.58
C ASN A 25 -1.27 11.60 -1.14
N THR A 26 -0.71 12.80 -1.18
CA THR A 26 0.64 13.10 -0.68
C THR A 26 0.58 14.21 0.34
N TRP A 27 1.31 14.06 1.43
CA TRP A 27 1.44 15.03 2.51
C TRP A 27 2.91 15.39 2.67
N SER A 28 3.32 16.53 2.14
CA SER A 28 4.71 16.99 2.09
C SER A 28 5.36 17.18 3.46
N GLN A 29 4.56 17.31 4.52
CA GLN A 29 5.08 17.35 5.90
C GLN A 29 5.85 16.07 6.30
N GLY A 30 5.64 14.97 5.58
CA GLY A 30 6.35 13.71 5.78
C GLY A 30 7.56 13.50 4.86
N ALA A 31 7.91 14.47 4.02
CA ALA A 31 8.94 14.29 3.00
C ALA A 31 10.30 13.86 3.58
N ASN A 32 10.75 14.52 4.63
CA ASN A 32 12.07 14.28 5.25
C ASN A 32 12.03 13.18 6.33
N LEU A 33 10.87 12.56 6.58
CA LEU A 33 10.76 11.50 7.58
C LEU A 33 11.19 10.13 7.02
N THR A 34 11.27 10.01 5.71
CA THR A 34 11.72 8.77 5.03
C THR A 34 12.36 9.19 3.72
N GLU A 35 13.69 9.16 3.64
CA GLU A 35 14.43 9.67 2.49
C GLU A 35 15.79 8.99 2.29
N VAL A 36 16.30 9.10 1.06
CA VAL A 36 17.73 9.06 0.73
C VAL A 36 18.06 10.46 0.25
N ARG A 37 18.85 11.20 1.00
CA ARG A 37 19.16 12.62 0.71
C ARG A 37 20.07 12.80 -0.50
N GLY A 38 20.97 11.84 -0.69
CA GLY A 38 21.91 11.84 -1.82
C GLY A 38 21.29 11.38 -3.12
N GLY A 39 22.03 11.54 -4.21
CA GLY A 39 21.65 11.08 -5.55
C GLY A 39 20.89 12.10 -6.40
N GLY A 40 20.37 13.19 -5.83
CA GLY A 40 19.77 14.30 -6.56
C GLY A 40 20.81 15.38 -6.92
N THR A 41 20.34 16.48 -7.52
CA THR A 41 21.22 17.61 -7.93
C THR A 41 21.81 18.35 -6.73
N HIS A 42 21.07 18.40 -5.60
CA HIS A 42 21.51 19.13 -4.40
C HIS A 42 22.68 18.42 -3.68
N LEU A 43 22.61 17.12 -3.52
CA LEU A 43 23.62 16.27 -2.88
C LEU A 43 24.12 15.21 -3.88
N HIS A 44 24.56 15.67 -5.07
CA HIS A 44 25.08 14.77 -6.10
C HIS A 44 26.31 14.02 -5.57
N PRO A 45 26.51 12.72 -5.89
CA PRO A 45 27.64 11.93 -5.41
C PRO A 45 29.02 12.56 -5.68
N GLN A 46 29.17 13.32 -6.77
CA GLN A 46 30.39 14.03 -7.12
C GLN A 46 30.54 15.39 -6.42
N ASN A 47 29.54 15.86 -5.69
CA ASN A 47 29.64 17.09 -4.92
C ASN A 47 30.51 16.83 -3.68
N PRO A 48 31.62 17.63 -3.48
CA PRO A 48 32.54 17.42 -2.34
C PRO A 48 31.86 17.57 -0.97
N ASN A 49 30.71 18.22 -0.89
CA ASN A 49 29.94 18.40 0.33
C ASN A 49 29.02 17.18 0.64
N THR A 50 28.83 16.28 -0.31
CA THR A 50 28.02 15.06 -0.09
C THR A 50 28.80 14.06 0.76
N LYS A 51 28.21 13.65 1.87
CA LYS A 51 28.79 12.67 2.78
C LYS A 51 28.22 11.28 2.52
N LEU A 52 28.96 10.23 2.86
CA LEU A 52 28.49 8.84 2.73
C LEU A 52 27.11 8.62 3.35
N LYS A 53 26.85 9.21 4.51
CA LYS A 53 25.55 9.13 5.20
C LYS A 53 24.39 9.69 4.41
N ASP A 54 24.62 10.63 3.49
CA ASP A 54 23.55 11.22 2.68
C ASP A 54 23.04 10.22 1.61
N ASN A 55 23.84 9.21 1.28
CA ASN A 55 23.48 8.13 0.34
C ASN A 55 22.85 6.92 1.05
N LEU A 56 22.64 7.00 2.37
CA LEU A 56 21.98 5.95 3.13
C LEU A 56 20.51 6.28 3.34
N PHE A 57 19.69 5.22 3.39
CA PHE A 57 18.29 5.33 3.75
C PHE A 57 18.14 5.81 5.19
N SER A 58 17.36 6.85 5.39
CA SER A 58 17.03 7.44 6.69
C SER A 58 15.54 7.40 6.93
N MET A 59 15.13 7.05 8.14
CA MET A 59 13.71 6.96 8.51
C MET A 59 13.50 7.33 9.98
N ASP A 60 12.62 8.29 10.23
CA ASP A 60 11.99 8.50 11.53
C ASP A 60 10.73 7.64 11.63
N GLY A 61 10.92 6.39 12.01
CA GLY A 61 9.84 5.39 12.08
C GLY A 61 8.67 5.79 12.97
N PRO A 62 8.88 6.27 14.22
CA PRO A 62 7.81 6.73 15.10
C PRO A 62 6.98 7.86 14.52
N SER A 63 7.62 8.89 13.97
CA SER A 63 6.92 10.05 13.38
C SER A 63 6.14 9.67 12.13
N ILE A 64 6.74 8.90 11.22
CA ILE A 64 6.06 8.44 10.01
C ILE A 64 4.87 7.55 10.35
N TYR A 65 5.00 6.63 11.30
CA TYR A 65 3.91 5.78 11.76
C TYR A 65 2.74 6.60 12.32
N LYS A 66 3.01 7.62 13.15
CA LYS A 66 1.97 8.50 13.74
C LYS A 66 1.17 9.21 12.66
N ILE A 67 1.85 9.76 11.64
CA ILE A 67 1.18 10.46 10.53
C ILE A 67 0.44 9.46 9.65
N ALA A 68 1.10 8.38 9.24
CA ALA A 68 0.53 7.36 8.36
C ALA A 68 -0.75 6.75 8.95
N ARG A 69 -0.75 6.35 10.22
CA ARG A 69 -1.92 5.83 10.92
C ARG A 69 -3.12 6.76 10.83
N LYS A 70 -2.92 8.07 11.14
CA LYS A 70 -4.00 9.08 11.09
C LYS A 70 -4.55 9.26 9.68
N LYS A 71 -3.66 9.25 8.67
CA LYS A 71 -4.05 9.43 7.27
C LYS A 71 -4.73 8.18 6.72
N ALA A 72 -4.22 6.98 7.03
CA ALA A 72 -4.83 5.71 6.66
C ALA A 72 -6.27 5.59 7.19
N TYR A 73 -6.49 5.92 8.46
CA TYR A 73 -7.83 5.94 9.04
C TYR A 73 -8.79 6.84 8.28
N LYS A 74 -8.36 8.07 7.91
CA LYS A 74 -9.17 8.98 7.10
C LYS A 74 -9.45 8.41 5.70
N MET A 75 -8.48 7.76 5.08
CA MET A 75 -8.68 7.13 3.77
C MET A 75 -9.68 5.99 3.83
N VAL A 76 -9.62 5.14 4.85
CA VAL A 76 -10.63 4.09 5.09
C VAL A 76 -12.03 4.68 5.21
N ILE A 77 -12.21 5.69 6.07
CA ILE A 77 -13.53 6.36 6.24
C ILE A 77 -14.02 6.93 4.91
N ASN A 78 -13.17 7.63 4.18
CA ASN A 78 -13.57 8.28 2.93
C ASN A 78 -13.95 7.25 1.86
N THR A 79 -13.24 6.12 1.77
CA THR A 79 -13.59 5.06 0.83
C THR A 79 -15.05 4.63 1.01
N PHE A 80 -15.46 4.34 2.22
CA PHE A 80 -16.82 3.86 2.50
C PHE A 80 -17.88 4.96 2.54
N LYS A 81 -17.48 6.24 2.59
CA LYS A 81 -18.38 7.37 2.38
C LYS A 81 -18.60 7.67 0.89
N GLU A 82 -17.58 7.44 0.07
CA GLU A 82 -17.56 7.78 -1.36
C GLU A 82 -17.99 6.59 -2.25
N THR A 83 -18.33 5.44 -1.66
CA THR A 83 -18.82 4.23 -2.35
C THR A 83 -20.13 3.73 -1.76
N SER A 84 -20.80 2.81 -2.44
CA SER A 84 -21.99 2.10 -1.93
C SER A 84 -21.67 0.91 -1.03
N PHE A 85 -20.39 0.60 -0.84
CA PHE A 85 -19.94 -0.51 0.00
C PHE A 85 -19.79 -0.08 1.46
N ASN A 86 -20.00 -1.04 2.36
CA ASN A 86 -19.69 -0.93 3.77
C ASN A 86 -18.37 -1.64 4.07
N ARG A 87 -17.82 -1.40 5.25
CA ARG A 87 -16.56 -2.02 5.69
C ARG A 87 -16.70 -3.54 5.86
N GLU A 88 -17.87 -3.96 6.26
CA GLU A 88 -18.26 -5.36 6.48
C GLU A 88 -18.29 -6.16 5.17
N ASP A 89 -18.58 -5.51 4.04
CA ASP A 89 -18.59 -6.11 2.71
C ASP A 89 -17.18 -6.50 2.23
N VAL A 90 -16.12 -5.91 2.83
CA VAL A 90 -14.74 -6.22 2.48
C VAL A 90 -14.39 -7.64 2.93
N SER A 91 -14.05 -8.49 1.96
CA SER A 91 -13.58 -9.84 2.23
C SER A 91 -12.16 -9.81 2.79
N TRP A 92 -11.28 -9.03 2.19
CA TRP A 92 -9.86 -8.97 2.57
C TRP A 92 -9.28 -7.56 2.49
N VAL A 93 -8.41 -7.23 3.44
CA VAL A 93 -7.56 -6.04 3.43
C VAL A 93 -6.14 -6.48 3.10
N VAL A 94 -5.57 -5.91 2.05
CA VAL A 94 -4.19 -6.18 1.62
C VAL A 94 -3.35 -4.91 1.82
N PRO A 95 -2.75 -4.73 3.00
CA PRO A 95 -1.97 -3.55 3.31
C PRO A 95 -0.52 -3.69 2.85
N HIS A 96 0.17 -2.54 2.73
CA HIS A 96 1.63 -2.52 2.69
C HIS A 96 2.21 -3.18 3.95
N GLN A 97 3.16 -4.08 3.77
CA GLN A 97 3.78 -4.89 4.82
C GLN A 97 4.94 -4.12 5.49
N ALA A 98 4.64 -2.99 6.14
CA ALA A 98 5.66 -2.13 6.75
C ALA A 98 6.26 -2.72 8.04
N SER A 99 5.41 -3.20 8.93
CA SER A 99 5.74 -3.86 10.20
C SER A 99 4.49 -4.50 10.79
N LEU A 100 4.65 -5.46 11.71
CA LEU A 100 3.52 -6.08 12.41
C LEU A 100 2.63 -5.04 13.13
N LYS A 101 3.25 -4.02 13.73
CA LYS A 101 2.51 -2.91 14.36
C LYS A 101 1.65 -2.14 13.35
N ALA A 102 2.16 -1.92 12.14
CA ALA A 102 1.40 -1.24 11.08
C ALA A 102 0.25 -2.11 10.56
N ILE A 103 0.44 -3.43 10.46
CA ILE A 103 -0.61 -4.38 10.08
C ILE A 103 -1.73 -4.38 11.13
N ASN A 104 -1.38 -4.51 12.41
CA ASN A 104 -2.36 -4.52 13.51
C ASN A 104 -3.16 -3.21 13.59
N ALA A 105 -2.61 -2.09 13.15
CA ALA A 105 -3.32 -0.81 13.11
C ALA A 105 -4.57 -0.83 12.20
N TYR A 106 -4.64 -1.68 11.18
CA TYR A 106 -5.83 -1.82 10.35
C TYR A 106 -6.99 -2.49 11.09
N HIS A 107 -6.70 -3.41 12.00
CA HIS A 107 -7.69 -3.94 12.93
C HIS A 107 -8.07 -2.89 13.99
N GLU A 108 -7.10 -2.37 14.73
CA GLU A 108 -7.33 -1.48 15.87
C GLU A 108 -8.02 -0.16 15.49
N TYR A 109 -7.56 0.48 14.42
CA TYR A 109 -8.03 1.81 14.00
C TYR A 109 -8.87 1.76 12.73
N GLY A 110 -8.58 0.84 11.81
CA GLY A 110 -9.36 0.61 10.59
C GLY A 110 -10.70 -0.05 10.88
N ARG A 111 -10.82 -0.74 12.02
CA ARG A 111 -11.99 -1.54 12.43
C ARG A 111 -12.33 -2.65 11.45
N PHE A 112 -11.32 -3.24 10.84
CA PHE A 112 -11.47 -4.48 10.09
C PHE A 112 -11.23 -5.66 11.01
N ASP A 113 -11.88 -6.78 10.77
CA ASP A 113 -11.62 -8.03 11.49
C ASP A 113 -10.17 -8.44 11.27
N LYS A 114 -9.50 -8.87 12.33
CA LYS A 114 -8.07 -9.19 12.31
C LYS A 114 -7.74 -10.26 11.27
N GLU A 115 -8.61 -11.25 11.16
CA GLU A 115 -8.50 -12.39 10.25
C GLU A 115 -8.61 -11.98 8.78
N LYS A 116 -9.28 -10.87 8.48
CA LYS A 116 -9.40 -10.29 7.13
C LYS A 116 -8.19 -9.46 6.71
N VAL A 117 -7.27 -9.15 7.61
CA VAL A 117 -6.07 -8.35 7.29
C VAL A 117 -4.92 -9.28 6.93
N ILE A 118 -4.50 -9.25 5.67
CA ILE A 118 -3.40 -10.09 5.18
C ILE A 118 -2.09 -9.65 5.82
N ASN A 119 -1.46 -10.58 6.52
CA ASN A 119 -0.16 -10.43 7.15
C ASN A 119 0.81 -11.47 6.58
N ILE A 120 1.89 -11.01 5.97
CA ILE A 120 3.04 -11.82 5.56
C ILE A 120 4.37 -11.23 6.07
N VAL A 121 4.31 -10.08 6.76
CA VAL A 121 5.50 -9.33 7.17
C VAL A 121 6.41 -10.12 8.10
N GLU A 122 5.87 -11.04 8.89
CA GLU A 122 6.64 -11.88 9.81
C GLU A 122 7.58 -12.85 9.08
N ASN A 123 7.21 -13.24 7.86
CA ASN A 123 7.99 -14.18 7.05
C ASN A 123 8.83 -13.48 5.96
N THR A 124 8.41 -12.30 5.51
CA THR A 124 9.03 -11.62 4.35
C THR A 124 9.77 -10.35 4.73
N GLY A 125 9.47 -9.77 5.90
CA GLY A 125 9.88 -8.42 6.22
C GLY A 125 9.18 -7.38 5.33
N ASN A 126 9.71 -6.16 5.33
CA ASN A 126 9.24 -5.07 4.47
C ASN A 126 9.94 -5.12 3.10
N CYS A 127 9.24 -5.59 2.09
CA CYS A 127 9.73 -5.68 0.71
C CYS A 127 9.40 -4.42 -0.12
N VAL A 128 9.25 -3.26 0.52
CA VAL A 128 9.00 -1.95 -0.11
C VAL A 128 7.79 -2.04 -1.07
N ALA A 129 7.96 -1.69 -2.35
CA ALA A 129 6.89 -1.70 -3.35
C ALA A 129 6.33 -3.11 -3.64
N ALA A 130 7.14 -4.15 -3.47
CA ALA A 130 6.71 -5.53 -3.66
C ALA A 130 5.79 -6.06 -2.55
N SER A 131 5.73 -5.41 -1.39
CA SER A 131 4.96 -5.88 -0.23
C SER A 131 3.48 -6.13 -0.53
N VAL A 132 2.80 -5.19 -1.21
CA VAL A 132 1.38 -5.33 -1.52
C VAL A 132 1.10 -6.44 -2.53
N PRO A 133 1.77 -6.48 -3.71
CA PRO A 133 1.53 -7.56 -4.65
C PRO A 133 1.96 -8.94 -4.11
N MET A 134 3.03 -9.03 -3.31
CA MET A 134 3.43 -10.27 -2.65
C MET A 134 2.35 -10.76 -1.67
N ALA A 135 1.84 -9.88 -0.81
CA ALA A 135 0.77 -10.22 0.13
C ALA A 135 -0.48 -10.71 -0.59
N PHE A 136 -0.87 -10.04 -1.67
CA PHE A 136 -2.00 -10.43 -2.49
C PHE A 136 -1.79 -11.82 -3.13
N VAL A 137 -0.68 -12.01 -3.84
CA VAL A 137 -0.39 -13.28 -4.53
C VAL A 137 -0.26 -14.45 -3.55
N THR A 138 0.36 -14.22 -2.39
CA THR A 138 0.45 -15.23 -1.32
C THR A 138 -0.95 -15.62 -0.86
N ALA A 139 -1.81 -14.66 -0.55
CA ALA A 139 -3.16 -14.95 -0.08
C ALA A 139 -4.05 -15.64 -1.14
N VAL A 140 -3.83 -15.35 -2.44
CA VAL A 140 -4.49 -16.08 -3.54
C VAL A 140 -3.99 -17.52 -3.61
N LYS A 141 -2.67 -17.74 -3.54
CA LYS A 141 -2.06 -19.10 -3.57
C LYS A 141 -2.49 -19.94 -2.39
N ASP A 142 -2.64 -19.34 -1.22
CA ASP A 142 -3.10 -20.02 0.00
C ASP A 142 -4.61 -20.29 0.00
N GLY A 143 -5.34 -19.88 -1.03
CA GLY A 143 -6.78 -20.05 -1.12
C GLY A 143 -7.60 -19.12 -0.21
N ARG A 144 -6.97 -18.13 0.44
CA ARG A 144 -7.69 -17.13 1.23
C ARG A 144 -8.48 -16.19 0.33
N ILE A 145 -7.85 -15.62 -0.69
CA ILE A 145 -8.49 -14.72 -1.65
C ILE A 145 -8.99 -15.52 -2.86
N ASN A 146 -10.26 -15.38 -3.17
CA ASN A 146 -10.93 -16.07 -4.26
C ASN A 146 -11.58 -15.08 -5.24
N ARG A 147 -11.93 -15.56 -6.45
CA ARG A 147 -12.65 -14.74 -7.43
C ARG A 147 -14.03 -14.35 -6.88
N GLY A 148 -14.37 -13.07 -7.01
CA GLY A 148 -15.58 -12.47 -6.46
C GLY A 148 -15.36 -11.75 -5.13
N ASP A 149 -14.22 -11.96 -4.44
CA ASP A 149 -13.93 -11.27 -3.18
C ASP A 149 -13.76 -9.78 -3.38
N LEU A 150 -14.34 -8.98 -2.48
CA LEU A 150 -14.12 -7.55 -2.39
C LEU A 150 -12.85 -7.27 -1.59
N ILE A 151 -11.86 -6.67 -2.21
CA ILE A 151 -10.53 -6.47 -1.64
C ILE A 151 -10.23 -4.98 -1.49
N TYR A 152 -9.79 -4.61 -0.30
CA TYR A 152 -9.30 -3.27 0.00
C TYR A 152 -7.77 -3.27 0.05
N PHE A 153 -7.14 -2.69 -0.96
CA PHE A 153 -5.71 -2.43 -0.97
C PHE A 153 -5.40 -1.08 -0.32
N ILE A 154 -4.34 -1.02 0.47
CA ILE A 154 -3.86 0.23 1.03
C ILE A 154 -2.35 0.20 1.24
N GLY A 155 -1.66 1.22 0.76
CA GLY A 155 -0.21 1.31 0.84
C GLY A 155 0.28 2.69 1.21
N THR A 156 1.49 2.72 1.75
CA THR A 156 2.23 3.94 2.10
C THR A 156 3.57 3.95 1.37
N GLY A 157 4.02 5.13 1.02
CA GLY A 157 5.35 5.37 0.46
C GLY A 157 5.96 6.63 1.03
N ALA A 158 7.24 6.86 0.73
CA ALA A 158 7.91 8.10 1.07
C ALA A 158 7.13 9.31 0.52
N GLY A 159 7.24 10.44 1.17
CA GLY A 159 6.60 11.63 0.66
C GLY A 159 5.85 12.51 1.67
N LEU A 160 5.12 12.05 2.69
CA LEU A 160 4.41 10.78 2.81
C LEU A 160 3.33 10.67 1.74
N SER A 161 3.36 9.61 0.96
CA SER A 161 2.29 9.29 0.02
C SER A 161 1.54 8.05 0.47
N MET A 162 0.23 8.02 0.21
CA MET A 162 -0.59 6.85 0.47
C MET A 162 -1.60 6.67 -0.67
N ALA A 163 -1.83 5.42 -1.02
CA ALA A 163 -2.86 5.05 -1.98
C ALA A 163 -3.75 3.94 -1.42
N CYS A 164 -5.00 3.93 -1.84
CA CYS A 164 -5.91 2.82 -1.61
C CYS A 164 -6.72 2.51 -2.87
N ALA A 165 -7.19 1.28 -2.96
CA ALA A 165 -8.12 0.83 -4.00
C ALA A 165 -9.09 -0.20 -3.43
N LEU A 166 -10.34 -0.15 -3.89
CA LEU A 166 -11.37 -1.15 -3.61
C LEU A 166 -11.70 -1.85 -4.93
N ILE A 167 -11.49 -3.15 -4.98
CA ILE A 167 -11.71 -3.95 -6.19
C ILE A 167 -12.50 -5.22 -5.88
N THR A 168 -13.21 -5.74 -6.87
CA THR A 168 -13.64 -7.15 -6.90
C THR A 168 -12.59 -7.95 -7.69
N TYR A 169 -12.06 -9.01 -7.09
CA TYR A 169 -11.01 -9.85 -7.69
C TYR A 169 -11.53 -10.80 -8.76
#